data_ae1eeae035ea1d9bbc028caddfe074fc
#
_entry.id   ae1eeae035ea1d9bbc028caddfe074fc
#
_cell.length_a   1.000
_cell.length_b   1.000
_cell.length_c   1.000
_cell.angle_alpha   90.00
_cell.angle_beta   90.00
_cell.angle_gamma   90.00
#
_symmetry.space_group_name_H-M   'P 1'
#
loop_
_entity.id
_entity.type
_entity.pdbx_description
1 polymer ?
#
loop_
_entity_poly.entity_id
_entity_poly.type
_entity_poly.pdbx_seq_one_letter_code
_entity_poly.pdbx_strand_id
1 'polypeptide(L)'
;AGASHLSPRPGGELSGGQAARVALARALATSPRVLVLDEPMAALDVTARAQMRSVVGRRAAEEGLTVLLVTHDVLDVAALADDVAVLQDGRVVESGPAARVLAAPVSDFAARLTGTAVLLGALEGDRGAPRLRLASGGLITGRPQEADDGAALAVPSAASASSSGPAETSSATLSGPGAALVPPDAVALYPVGRGAPSGSPRNALTGRVTGVERAGALVTVALDVGGGQVLTSTVTTAALTELGVRVGQELCCVIKAVQVRILARPAASREGADRVRAAGSFRPDANREGGRE
;
A
#
# COMPACT_ATOMS: atom_id res chain seq x y z
N ALA A 1 -11.56 -11.33 -14.36
CA ALA A 1 -10.14 -11.49 -14.72
C ALA A 1 -9.82 -10.99 -16.16
N GLY A 2 -10.78 -10.47 -16.90
CA GLY A 2 -10.60 -9.93 -18.27
C GLY A 2 -10.01 -10.93 -19.27
N ALA A 3 -10.22 -12.23 -19.08
CA ALA A 3 -9.60 -13.30 -19.87
C ALA A 3 -10.55 -13.96 -20.90
N SER A 4 -11.80 -13.51 -21.02
CA SER A 4 -12.80 -14.14 -21.90
C SER A 4 -12.39 -14.20 -23.38
N HIS A 5 -11.68 -13.19 -23.88
CA HIS A 5 -11.18 -13.15 -25.25
C HIS A 5 -10.04 -14.15 -25.52
N LEU A 6 -9.48 -14.77 -24.49
CA LEU A 6 -8.41 -15.76 -24.56
C LEU A 6 -8.95 -17.20 -24.62
N SER A 7 -10.24 -17.39 -24.39
CA SER A 7 -10.88 -18.73 -24.34
C SER A 7 -10.61 -19.63 -25.54
N PRO A 8 -10.53 -19.11 -26.80
CA PRO A 8 -10.27 -19.98 -27.96
C PRO A 8 -8.78 -20.28 -28.19
N ARG A 9 -7.84 -19.72 -27.41
CA ARG A 9 -6.41 -19.92 -27.63
C ARG A 9 -5.85 -21.13 -26.89
N PRO A 10 -5.02 -21.95 -27.51
CA PRO A 10 -4.27 -22.99 -26.81
C PRO A 10 -3.38 -22.41 -25.71
N GLY A 11 -3.30 -23.09 -24.59
CA GLY A 11 -2.51 -22.60 -23.43
C GLY A 11 -1.04 -22.31 -23.72
N GLY A 12 -0.43 -23.07 -24.66
CA GLY A 12 0.95 -22.87 -25.07
C GLY A 12 1.22 -21.60 -25.91
N GLU A 13 0.18 -20.94 -26.41
CA GLU A 13 0.28 -19.72 -27.20
C GLU A 13 0.03 -18.45 -26.38
N LEU A 14 -0.22 -18.58 -25.07
CA LEU A 14 -0.45 -17.46 -24.19
C LEU A 14 0.86 -16.83 -23.76
N SER A 15 0.92 -15.49 -23.77
CA SER A 15 2.00 -14.78 -23.08
C SER A 15 1.93 -15.06 -21.56
N GLY A 16 3.04 -14.86 -20.85
CA GLY A 16 3.06 -15.08 -19.39
C GLY A 16 1.94 -14.31 -18.65
N GLY A 17 1.69 -13.06 -19.04
CA GLY A 17 0.60 -12.26 -18.47
C GLY A 17 -0.80 -12.75 -18.84
N GLN A 18 -0.98 -13.29 -20.04
CA GLN A 18 -2.24 -13.91 -20.45
C GLN A 18 -2.48 -15.20 -19.67
N ALA A 19 -1.44 -16.02 -19.52
CA ALA A 19 -1.49 -17.24 -18.72
C ALA A 19 -1.83 -16.96 -17.25
N ALA A 20 -1.23 -15.94 -16.63
CA ALA A 20 -1.55 -15.53 -15.26
C ALA A 20 -3.02 -15.12 -15.11
N ARG A 21 -3.58 -14.35 -16.05
CA ARG A 21 -5.00 -13.95 -16.02
C ARG A 21 -5.95 -15.15 -16.19
N VAL A 22 -5.60 -16.10 -17.05
CA VAL A 22 -6.37 -17.33 -17.23
C VAL A 22 -6.31 -18.20 -15.98
N ALA A 23 -5.13 -18.33 -15.36
CA ALA A 23 -4.97 -19.06 -14.10
C ALA A 23 -5.82 -18.46 -12.97
N LEU A 24 -5.80 -17.13 -12.81
CA LEU A 24 -6.67 -16.44 -11.85
C LEU A 24 -8.16 -16.66 -12.15
N ALA A 25 -8.56 -16.55 -13.42
CA ALA A 25 -9.95 -16.80 -13.81
C ALA A 25 -10.41 -18.23 -13.47
N ARG A 26 -9.53 -19.21 -13.71
CA ARG A 26 -9.78 -20.63 -13.36
C ARG A 26 -9.90 -20.82 -11.85
N ALA A 27 -9.00 -20.22 -11.07
CA ALA A 27 -9.04 -20.32 -9.62
C ALA A 27 -10.32 -19.71 -9.03
N LEU A 28 -10.75 -18.57 -9.55
CA LEU A 28 -11.99 -17.90 -9.10
C LEU A 28 -13.28 -18.58 -9.55
N ALA A 29 -13.24 -19.35 -10.64
CA ALA A 29 -14.44 -20.04 -11.18
C ALA A 29 -14.99 -21.11 -10.23
N THR A 30 -14.18 -21.61 -9.30
CA THR A 30 -14.59 -22.58 -8.27
C THR A 30 -15.24 -21.95 -7.05
N SER A 31 -15.41 -20.61 -7.03
CA SER A 31 -15.90 -19.84 -5.88
C SER A 31 -15.19 -20.22 -4.56
N PRO A 32 -13.86 -20.14 -4.52
CA PRO A 32 -13.08 -20.58 -3.37
C PRO A 32 -13.31 -19.65 -2.16
N ARG A 33 -13.22 -20.21 -0.95
CA ARG A 33 -13.19 -19.43 0.30
C ARG A 33 -11.79 -18.86 0.59
N VAL A 34 -10.74 -19.52 0.09
CA VAL A 34 -9.35 -19.11 0.23
C VAL A 34 -8.68 -19.16 -1.13
N LEU A 35 -8.02 -18.09 -1.51
CA LEU A 35 -7.24 -17.97 -2.74
C LEU A 35 -5.77 -17.80 -2.39
N VAL A 36 -4.91 -18.71 -2.86
CA VAL A 36 -3.46 -18.61 -2.68
C VAL A 36 -2.84 -18.18 -4.00
N LEU A 37 -2.08 -17.11 -3.96
CA LEU A 37 -1.41 -16.51 -5.10
C LEU A 37 0.09 -16.37 -4.82
N ASP A 38 0.91 -17.01 -5.64
CA ASP A 38 2.37 -16.94 -5.56
C ASP A 38 2.90 -16.11 -6.73
N GLU A 39 3.43 -14.92 -6.43
CA GLU A 39 3.96 -13.95 -7.41
C GLU A 39 3.07 -13.74 -8.65
N PRO A 40 1.74 -13.58 -8.52
CA PRO A 40 0.81 -13.63 -9.65
C PRO A 40 0.98 -12.48 -10.62
N MET A 41 1.69 -11.43 -10.21
CA MET A 41 1.87 -10.21 -10.99
C MET A 41 3.27 -10.07 -11.59
N ALA A 42 4.18 -11.00 -11.34
CA ALA A 42 5.58 -10.91 -11.76
C ALA A 42 5.75 -10.81 -13.31
N ALA A 43 4.94 -11.55 -14.06
CA ALA A 43 4.99 -11.59 -15.54
C ALA A 43 4.07 -10.58 -16.24
N LEU A 44 3.45 -9.65 -15.49
CA LEU A 44 2.50 -8.68 -16.02
C LEU A 44 3.15 -7.33 -16.28
N ASP A 45 2.68 -6.63 -17.32
CA ASP A 45 2.93 -5.21 -17.48
C ASP A 45 2.18 -4.37 -16.42
N VAL A 46 2.49 -3.07 -16.36
CA VAL A 46 1.94 -2.16 -15.35
C VAL A 46 0.42 -2.14 -15.34
N THR A 47 -0.19 -2.09 -16.53
CA THR A 47 -1.65 -2.05 -16.73
C THR A 47 -2.31 -3.34 -16.26
N ALA A 48 -1.76 -4.47 -16.67
CA ALA A 48 -2.28 -5.78 -16.29
C ALA A 48 -2.13 -6.04 -14.79
N ARG A 49 -1.05 -5.56 -14.15
CA ARG A 49 -0.89 -5.61 -12.68
C ARG A 49 -2.01 -4.84 -11.98
N ALA A 50 -2.28 -3.60 -12.41
CA ALA A 50 -3.34 -2.78 -11.81
C ALA A 50 -4.73 -3.45 -11.96
N GLN A 51 -5.03 -4.02 -13.13
CA GLN A 51 -6.27 -4.76 -13.37
C GLN A 51 -6.38 -6.00 -12.46
N MET A 52 -5.29 -6.76 -12.31
CA MET A 52 -5.28 -7.95 -11.46
C MET A 52 -5.50 -7.59 -9.99
N ARG A 53 -4.82 -6.55 -9.46
CA ARG A 53 -5.07 -6.01 -8.12
C ARG A 53 -6.53 -5.64 -7.91
N SER A 54 -7.12 -4.92 -8.86
CA SER A 54 -8.54 -4.52 -8.80
C SER A 54 -9.48 -5.72 -8.73
N VAL A 55 -9.24 -6.75 -9.55
CA VAL A 55 -10.06 -7.98 -9.54
C VAL A 55 -9.93 -8.72 -8.22
N VAL A 56 -8.70 -8.94 -7.74
CA VAL A 56 -8.46 -9.66 -6.47
C VAL A 56 -9.05 -8.90 -5.30
N GLY A 57 -8.78 -7.59 -5.18
CA GLY A 57 -9.29 -6.76 -4.09
C GLY A 57 -10.81 -6.67 -4.06
N ARG A 58 -11.46 -6.51 -5.22
CA ARG A 58 -12.92 -6.50 -5.31
C ARG A 58 -13.53 -7.85 -4.87
N ARG A 59 -12.97 -8.97 -5.33
CA ARG A 59 -13.46 -10.30 -4.93
C ARG A 59 -13.26 -10.57 -3.44
N ALA A 60 -12.14 -10.13 -2.88
CA ALA A 60 -11.91 -10.22 -1.45
C ALA A 60 -12.96 -9.43 -0.66
N ALA A 61 -13.28 -8.20 -1.10
CA ALA A 61 -14.22 -7.33 -0.41
C ALA A 61 -15.70 -7.76 -0.57
N GLU A 62 -16.12 -8.14 -1.80
CA GLU A 62 -17.52 -8.42 -2.12
C GLU A 62 -17.95 -9.85 -1.74
N GLU A 63 -17.05 -10.83 -1.86
CA GLU A 63 -17.36 -12.25 -1.69
C GLU A 63 -16.79 -12.83 -0.37
N GLY A 64 -16.15 -12.02 0.47
CA GLY A 64 -15.52 -12.49 1.71
C GLY A 64 -14.39 -13.48 1.46
N LEU A 65 -13.73 -13.39 0.29
CA LEU A 65 -12.63 -14.24 -0.10
C LEU A 65 -11.38 -13.94 0.73
N THR A 66 -10.86 -14.94 1.43
CA THR A 66 -9.55 -14.81 2.08
C THR A 66 -8.46 -14.99 1.04
N VAL A 67 -7.53 -14.03 0.94
CA VAL A 67 -6.42 -14.07 -0.02
C VAL A 67 -5.10 -14.21 0.72
N LEU A 68 -4.34 -15.25 0.39
CA LEU A 68 -2.93 -15.39 0.76
C LEU A 68 -2.07 -15.04 -0.46
N LEU A 69 -1.42 -13.89 -0.40
CA LEU A 69 -0.61 -13.36 -1.50
C LEU A 69 0.88 -13.40 -1.13
N VAL A 70 1.68 -14.08 -1.94
CA VAL A 70 3.14 -13.98 -1.88
C VAL A 70 3.57 -12.96 -2.94
N THR A 71 4.28 -11.93 -2.53
CA THR A 71 4.79 -10.88 -3.43
C THR A 71 6.01 -10.19 -2.84
N HIS A 72 6.81 -9.59 -3.69
CA HIS A 72 7.91 -8.70 -3.33
C HIS A 72 7.62 -7.25 -3.76
N ASP A 73 6.41 -6.93 -4.22
CA ASP A 73 6.02 -5.59 -4.68
C ASP A 73 5.24 -4.86 -3.56
N VAL A 74 5.79 -3.74 -3.08
CA VAL A 74 5.17 -2.90 -2.06
C VAL A 74 3.79 -2.38 -2.49
N LEU A 75 3.57 -2.18 -3.80
CA LEU A 75 2.28 -1.74 -4.33
C LEU A 75 1.19 -2.80 -4.15
N ASP A 76 1.55 -4.08 -4.32
CA ASP A 76 0.62 -5.18 -4.09
C ASP A 76 0.22 -5.26 -2.63
N VAL A 77 1.22 -5.16 -1.73
CA VAL A 77 0.99 -5.13 -0.29
C VAL A 77 0.13 -3.93 0.11
N ALA A 78 0.48 -2.72 -0.33
CA ALA A 78 -0.25 -1.51 0.01
C ALA A 78 -1.71 -1.52 -0.51
N ALA A 79 -1.95 -2.14 -1.68
CA ALA A 79 -3.28 -2.17 -2.29
C ALA A 79 -4.18 -3.28 -1.75
N LEU A 80 -3.61 -4.43 -1.35
CA LEU A 80 -4.39 -5.65 -1.11
C LEU A 80 -4.29 -6.18 0.33
N ALA A 81 -3.16 -5.97 1.02
CA ALA A 81 -2.92 -6.63 2.29
C ALA A 81 -3.51 -5.86 3.48
N ASP A 82 -4.19 -6.57 4.37
CA ASP A 82 -4.54 -6.10 5.71
C ASP A 82 -3.41 -6.41 6.69
N ASP A 83 -2.85 -7.62 6.62
CA ASP A 83 -1.72 -8.09 7.40
C ASP A 83 -0.58 -8.58 6.51
N VAL A 84 0.64 -8.50 7.01
CA VAL A 84 1.86 -8.93 6.32
C VAL A 84 2.65 -9.86 7.22
N ALA A 85 3.22 -10.89 6.63
CA ALA A 85 4.26 -11.71 7.24
C ALA A 85 5.51 -11.68 6.32
N VAL A 86 6.62 -11.19 6.85
CA VAL A 86 7.90 -11.13 6.14
C VAL A 86 8.66 -12.44 6.39
N LEU A 87 8.93 -13.18 5.30
CA LEU A 87 9.72 -14.41 5.35
C LEU A 87 11.16 -14.12 4.93
N GLN A 88 12.10 -14.55 5.77
CA GLN A 88 13.52 -14.54 5.48
C GLN A 88 14.14 -15.86 5.95
N ASP A 89 14.91 -16.52 5.08
CA ASP A 89 15.58 -17.80 5.37
C ASP A 89 14.63 -18.89 5.95
N GLY A 90 13.41 -18.96 5.39
CA GLY A 90 12.38 -19.93 5.79
C GLY A 90 11.72 -19.64 7.15
N ARG A 91 11.93 -18.45 7.73
CA ARG A 91 11.34 -18.03 9.01
C ARG A 91 10.56 -16.73 8.86
N VAL A 92 9.49 -16.60 9.63
CA VAL A 92 8.80 -15.32 9.76
C VAL A 92 9.63 -14.43 10.69
N VAL A 93 10.23 -13.37 10.12
CA VAL A 93 11.08 -12.41 10.85
C VAL A 93 10.30 -11.18 11.32
N GLU A 94 9.19 -10.90 10.68
CA GLU A 94 8.31 -9.80 11.05
C GLU A 94 6.88 -10.11 10.62
N SER A 95 5.87 -9.70 11.42
CA SER A 95 4.47 -9.82 11.05
C SER A 95 3.61 -8.77 11.73
N GLY A 96 2.44 -8.48 11.14
CA GLY A 96 1.43 -7.59 11.69
C GLY A 96 0.70 -6.79 10.62
N PRO A 97 -0.12 -5.80 11.03
CA PRO A 97 -0.84 -4.94 10.10
C PRO A 97 0.08 -4.35 9.05
N ALA A 98 -0.35 -4.41 7.78
CA ALA A 98 0.43 -3.91 6.64
C ALA A 98 0.87 -2.46 6.85
N ALA A 99 -0.02 -1.62 7.41
CA ALA A 99 0.30 -0.23 7.73
C ALA A 99 1.54 -0.10 8.64
N ARG A 100 1.63 -0.94 9.69
CA ARG A 100 2.75 -0.92 10.63
C ARG A 100 4.03 -1.42 9.98
N VAL A 101 3.96 -2.59 9.33
CA VAL A 101 5.16 -3.21 8.71
C VAL A 101 5.74 -2.34 7.61
N LEU A 102 4.88 -1.70 6.79
CA LEU A 102 5.33 -0.82 5.72
C LEU A 102 5.83 0.54 6.22
N ALA A 103 5.27 1.06 7.30
CA ALA A 103 5.65 2.37 7.84
C ALA A 103 6.92 2.32 8.72
N ALA A 104 7.12 1.23 9.45
CA ALA A 104 8.24 1.05 10.37
C ALA A 104 8.76 -0.39 10.27
N PRO A 105 9.40 -0.76 9.15
CA PRO A 105 9.94 -2.09 8.96
C PRO A 105 11.04 -2.37 9.97
N VAL A 106 10.98 -3.55 10.60
CA VAL A 106 12.01 -4.01 11.55
C VAL A 106 13.03 -4.88 10.83
N SER A 107 12.61 -5.60 9.79
CA SER A 107 13.49 -6.47 9.02
C SER A 107 14.19 -5.71 7.87
N ASP A 108 15.44 -6.08 7.58
CA ASP A 108 16.21 -5.53 6.45
C ASP A 108 15.51 -5.74 5.10
N PHE A 109 14.75 -6.82 4.97
CA PHE A 109 13.98 -7.09 3.75
C PHE A 109 12.82 -6.11 3.62
N ALA A 110 12.02 -5.92 4.68
CA ALA A 110 10.92 -4.97 4.65
C ALA A 110 11.41 -3.53 4.43
N ALA A 111 12.55 -3.15 5.03
CA ALA A 111 13.18 -1.85 4.83
C ALA A 111 13.61 -1.62 3.36
N ARG A 112 14.17 -2.64 2.71
CA ARG A 112 14.51 -2.57 1.26
C ARG A 112 13.27 -2.55 0.38
N LEU A 113 12.24 -3.32 0.74
CA LEU A 113 10.99 -3.37 0.01
C LEU A 113 10.28 -2.01 0.02
N THR A 114 10.35 -1.33 1.16
CA THR A 114 9.57 -0.11 1.38
C THR A 114 10.26 1.16 0.89
N GLY A 115 11.43 1.19 0.33
CA GLY A 115 12.08 2.43 -0.17
C GLY A 115 11.15 3.64 -0.37
N THR A 116 9.88 3.50 0.05
CA THR A 116 8.75 4.44 -0.10
C THR A 116 7.88 4.35 1.15
N ALA A 117 7.64 5.47 1.83
CA ALA A 117 6.69 5.50 2.94
C ALA A 117 5.26 5.29 2.43
N VAL A 118 4.49 4.46 3.15
CA VAL A 118 3.07 4.21 2.88
C VAL A 118 2.25 4.81 4.01
N LEU A 119 1.46 5.83 3.69
CA LEU A 119 0.55 6.47 4.64
C LEU A 119 -0.88 6.05 4.34
N LEU A 120 -1.61 5.61 5.34
CA LEU A 120 -2.99 5.13 5.21
C LEU A 120 -3.98 6.18 5.70
N GLY A 121 -5.17 6.21 5.07
CA GLY A 121 -6.20 7.16 5.47
C GLY A 121 -7.50 7.00 4.69
N ALA A 122 -8.36 8.00 4.80
CA ALA A 122 -9.59 8.11 4.03
C ALA A 122 -9.37 8.92 2.75
N LEU A 123 -9.85 8.41 1.62
CA LEU A 123 -9.86 9.13 0.35
C LEU A 123 -10.88 10.25 0.36
N GLU A 124 -10.50 11.37 -0.21
CA GLU A 124 -11.34 12.56 -0.43
C GLU A 124 -11.01 13.20 -1.79
N GLY A 125 -11.93 14.02 -2.30
CA GLY A 125 -11.76 14.78 -3.53
C GLY A 125 -12.28 14.04 -4.76
N ASP A 126 -11.78 14.40 -5.92
CA ASP A 126 -12.15 13.80 -7.20
C ASP A 126 -11.01 12.94 -7.76
N ARG A 127 -11.31 12.23 -8.86
CA ARG A 127 -10.34 11.33 -9.50
C ARG A 127 -9.12 12.04 -10.08
N GLY A 128 -9.27 13.30 -10.47
CA GLY A 128 -8.17 14.10 -11.05
C GLY A 128 -7.24 14.70 -10.00
N ALA A 129 -7.76 14.91 -8.78
CA ALA A 129 -7.03 15.50 -7.67
C ALA A 129 -7.33 14.76 -6.35
N PRO A 130 -6.92 13.48 -6.24
CA PRO A 130 -7.17 12.69 -5.04
C PRO A 130 -6.44 13.27 -3.83
N ARG A 131 -7.10 13.17 -2.69
CA ARG A 131 -6.55 13.54 -1.39
C ARG A 131 -6.71 12.38 -0.42
N LEU A 132 -5.79 12.27 0.50
CA LEU A 132 -5.83 11.29 1.58
C LEU A 132 -5.84 12.03 2.91
N ARG A 133 -6.87 11.81 3.71
CA ARG A 133 -6.95 12.30 5.09
C ARG A 133 -6.40 11.26 6.03
N LEU A 134 -5.34 11.60 6.72
CA LEU A 134 -4.74 10.76 7.76
C LEU A 134 -5.58 10.77 9.04
N ALA A 135 -5.45 9.74 9.86
CA ALA A 135 -6.08 9.67 11.18
C ALA A 135 -5.63 10.81 12.12
N SER A 136 -4.41 11.33 11.94
CA SER A 136 -3.89 12.51 12.64
C SER A 136 -4.53 13.84 12.20
N GLY A 137 -5.44 13.83 11.22
CA GLY A 137 -6.06 15.02 10.64
C GLY A 137 -5.26 15.64 9.48
N GLY A 138 -4.03 15.20 9.24
CA GLY A 138 -3.22 15.64 8.11
C GLY A 138 -3.88 15.31 6.77
N LEU A 139 -3.74 16.23 5.79
CA LEU A 139 -4.26 16.01 4.44
C LEU A 139 -3.11 15.92 3.45
N ILE A 140 -3.10 14.87 2.64
CA ILE A 140 -2.11 14.63 1.59
C ILE A 140 -2.80 14.71 0.24
N THR A 141 -2.30 15.59 -0.62
CA THR A 141 -2.68 15.69 -2.02
C THR A 141 -1.64 14.95 -2.86
N GLY A 142 -2.09 14.19 -3.82
CA GLY A 142 -1.22 13.48 -4.75
C GLY A 142 -1.84 13.34 -6.12
N ARG A 143 -1.16 12.64 -7.00
CA ARG A 143 -1.72 12.20 -8.28
C ARG A 143 -2.34 10.81 -8.10
N PRO A 144 -3.38 10.49 -8.86
CA PRO A 144 -3.90 9.14 -8.87
C PRO A 144 -2.79 8.18 -9.29
N GLN A 145 -2.76 6.99 -8.70
CA GLN A 145 -2.01 5.89 -9.28
C GLN A 145 -2.70 5.58 -10.62
N GLU A 146 -2.13 6.03 -11.73
CA GLU A 146 -2.66 5.72 -13.04
C GLU A 146 -2.73 4.20 -13.20
N ALA A 147 -3.96 3.68 -13.30
CA ALA A 147 -4.15 2.54 -14.15
C ALA A 147 -4.13 3.13 -15.57
N ASP A 148 -3.08 2.89 -16.32
CA ASP A 148 -3.10 3.16 -17.74
C ASP A 148 -4.40 2.57 -18.29
N ASP A 149 -5.23 3.45 -18.87
CA ASP A 149 -6.47 3.19 -19.58
C ASP A 149 -7.45 2.13 -18.97
N GLY A 150 -8.39 2.61 -18.16
CA GLY A 150 -9.70 2.01 -17.94
C GLY A 150 -10.01 1.35 -16.60
N ALA A 151 -9.06 1.14 -15.70
CA ALA A 151 -9.34 0.73 -14.32
C ALA A 151 -9.17 1.92 -13.37
N ALA A 152 -9.92 2.98 -13.62
CA ALA A 152 -10.05 4.09 -12.69
C ALA A 152 -10.51 3.56 -11.32
N LEU A 153 -9.99 4.20 -10.26
CA LEU A 153 -10.43 4.09 -8.87
C LEU A 153 -11.95 3.82 -8.77
N ALA A 154 -12.37 2.59 -9.00
CA ALA A 154 -13.77 2.20 -8.92
C ALA A 154 -14.05 1.82 -7.47
N VAL A 155 -14.53 2.77 -6.71
CA VAL A 155 -15.29 2.47 -5.50
C VAL A 155 -16.69 2.10 -5.98
N PRO A 156 -17.24 0.91 -5.67
CA PRO A 156 -18.61 0.61 -5.98
C PRO A 156 -19.52 1.50 -5.14
N SER A 157 -20.13 2.52 -5.76
CA SER A 157 -21.31 3.16 -5.19
C SER A 157 -22.49 2.22 -5.42
N ALA A 158 -23.01 1.64 -4.36
CA ALA A 158 -24.30 0.96 -4.39
C ALA A 158 -25.42 2.01 -4.48
N ALA A 159 -25.80 2.40 -5.68
CA ALA A 159 -27.10 3.03 -5.95
C ALA A 159 -27.43 2.94 -7.45
N SER A 160 -28.41 2.10 -7.73
CA SER A 160 -29.42 2.16 -8.79
C SER A 160 -29.03 2.57 -10.21
N ALA A 161 -29.23 1.58 -11.09
CA ALA A 161 -29.43 1.75 -12.53
C ALA A 161 -30.61 2.67 -12.85
N SER A 162 -30.41 3.49 -13.87
CA SER A 162 -31.25 3.83 -15.01
C SER A 162 -31.13 5.31 -15.36
N SER A 163 -30.49 5.58 -16.47
CA SER A 163 -31.01 6.43 -17.55
C SER A 163 -29.86 6.77 -18.53
N SER A 164 -30.12 6.46 -19.79
CA SER A 164 -29.32 6.84 -20.97
C SER A 164 -29.42 8.36 -21.16
N GLY A 165 -28.25 9.04 -21.03
CA GLY A 165 -28.06 10.44 -21.38
C GLY A 165 -26.60 10.65 -21.77
N PRO A 166 -26.24 11.68 -22.60
CA PRO A 166 -24.89 11.85 -23.12
C PRO A 166 -23.88 12.09 -22.00
N ALA A 167 -22.65 11.60 -22.22
CA ALA A 167 -21.53 11.58 -21.28
C ALA A 167 -21.20 12.99 -20.74
N GLU A 168 -21.79 13.36 -19.63
CA GLU A 168 -21.25 14.39 -18.74
C GLU A 168 -20.09 13.75 -17.97
N THR A 169 -18.96 14.45 -17.95
CA THR A 169 -17.78 14.10 -17.18
C THR A 169 -18.15 14.12 -15.69
N SER A 170 -18.74 13.03 -15.22
CA SER A 170 -19.14 12.90 -13.82
C SER A 170 -17.89 12.91 -12.95
N SER A 171 -17.67 13.98 -12.23
CA SER A 171 -16.65 14.08 -11.19
C SER A 171 -17.06 13.18 -10.02
N ALA A 172 -16.80 11.87 -10.16
CA ALA A 172 -17.12 10.93 -9.12
C ALA A 172 -16.22 11.23 -7.91
N THR A 173 -16.86 11.68 -6.83
CA THR A 173 -16.20 11.95 -5.55
C THR A 173 -15.59 10.64 -5.02
N LEU A 174 -14.31 10.69 -4.69
CA LEU A 174 -13.61 9.58 -4.07
C LEU A 174 -14.00 9.49 -2.60
N SER A 175 -14.31 8.28 -2.13
CA SER A 175 -14.55 8.00 -0.72
C SER A 175 -14.12 6.57 -0.40
N GLY A 176 -13.74 6.32 0.86
CA GLY A 176 -13.32 5.00 1.31
C GLY A 176 -11.85 4.97 1.75
N PRO A 177 -11.33 3.79 2.11
CA PRO A 177 -9.94 3.65 2.54
C PRO A 177 -8.98 3.83 1.37
N GLY A 178 -7.84 4.46 1.66
CA GLY A 178 -6.79 4.71 0.67
C GLY A 178 -5.39 4.65 1.26
N ALA A 179 -4.41 4.74 0.38
CA ALA A 179 -3.01 4.85 0.74
C ALA A 179 -2.30 5.93 -0.10
N ALA A 180 -1.35 6.63 0.51
CA ALA A 180 -0.41 7.52 -0.17
C ALA A 180 0.99 6.92 -0.11
N LEU A 181 1.62 6.81 -1.26
CA LEU A 181 3.00 6.36 -1.43
C LEU A 181 3.88 7.58 -1.56
N VAL A 182 4.82 7.75 -0.64
CA VAL A 182 5.69 8.90 -0.55
C VAL A 182 7.15 8.45 -0.60
N PRO A 183 7.88 8.70 -1.70
CA PRO A 183 9.31 8.41 -1.77
C PRO A 183 10.09 9.26 -0.76
N PRO A 184 11.14 8.72 -0.10
CA PRO A 184 11.90 9.45 0.90
C PRO A 184 12.63 10.70 0.39
N ASP A 185 13.01 10.70 -0.88
CA ASP A 185 13.65 11.82 -1.58
C ASP A 185 12.66 12.95 -1.95
N ALA A 186 11.35 12.65 -1.89
CA ALA A 186 10.28 13.62 -2.09
C ALA A 186 10.01 14.49 -0.85
N VAL A 187 10.54 14.12 0.31
CA VAL A 187 10.24 14.76 1.60
C VAL A 187 11.36 15.73 1.97
N ALA A 188 11.05 17.01 1.94
CA ALA A 188 11.94 18.06 2.45
C ALA A 188 11.60 18.40 3.90
N LEU A 189 12.64 18.58 4.74
CA LEU A 189 12.50 18.87 6.16
C LEU A 189 12.76 20.35 6.45
N TYR A 190 11.91 20.93 7.30
CA TYR A 190 12.03 22.32 7.76
C TYR A 190 11.78 22.40 9.27
N PRO A 191 12.38 23.40 9.96
CA PRO A 191 12.04 23.68 11.35
C PRO A 191 10.56 24.06 11.50
N VAL A 192 9.91 23.58 12.55
CA VAL A 192 8.55 24.01 12.92
C VAL A 192 8.58 25.49 13.31
N GLY A 193 7.56 26.27 12.93
CA GLY A 193 7.43 27.69 13.29
C GLY A 193 7.84 28.68 12.20
N ARG A 194 8.56 28.27 11.17
CA ARG A 194 8.84 29.13 10.00
C ARG A 194 7.78 29.04 8.90
N GLY A 195 6.74 28.20 9.11
CA GLY A 195 5.74 27.88 8.09
C GLY A 195 6.29 27.00 6.98
N ALA A 196 5.44 26.30 6.26
CA ALA A 196 5.86 25.66 5.00
C ALA A 196 6.25 26.78 4.01
N PRO A 197 7.36 26.62 3.26
CA PRO A 197 7.76 27.62 2.28
C PRO A 197 6.62 27.85 1.29
N SER A 198 6.32 29.12 0.99
CA SER A 198 5.37 29.49 -0.05
C SER A 198 5.90 28.97 -1.40
N GLY A 199 5.04 28.28 -2.16
CA GLY A 199 5.48 27.74 -3.45
C GLY A 199 4.63 26.60 -3.97
N SER A 200 5.21 25.73 -4.79
CA SER A 200 4.53 24.63 -5.43
C SER A 200 4.23 23.39 -4.55
N PRO A 201 4.87 23.14 -3.42
CA PRO A 201 4.45 22.06 -2.53
C PRO A 201 3.02 22.25 -2.03
N ARG A 202 2.26 21.15 -1.95
CA ARG A 202 0.85 21.18 -1.49
C ARG A 202 0.66 20.41 -0.19
N ASN A 203 1.66 19.61 0.22
CA ASN A 203 1.58 18.82 1.43
C ASN A 203 2.58 19.35 2.44
N ALA A 204 2.10 19.61 3.64
CA ALA A 204 2.91 19.94 4.80
C ALA A 204 2.35 19.17 5.99
N LEU A 205 3.17 18.31 6.58
CA LEU A 205 2.84 17.51 7.75
C LEU A 205 3.83 17.85 8.86
N THR A 206 3.37 17.88 10.09
CA THR A 206 4.28 17.89 11.25
C THR A 206 4.61 16.45 11.61
N GLY A 207 5.90 16.14 11.76
CA GLY A 207 6.37 14.83 12.17
C GLY A 207 7.38 14.94 13.29
N ARG A 208 7.34 13.98 14.23
CA ARG A 208 8.34 13.84 15.31
C ARG A 208 9.40 12.85 14.88
N VAL A 209 10.65 13.24 14.91
CA VAL A 209 11.80 12.38 14.58
C VAL A 209 11.86 11.19 15.53
N THR A 210 11.76 9.99 14.99
CA THR A 210 11.82 8.70 15.71
C THR A 210 13.15 7.98 15.51
N GLY A 211 13.83 8.23 14.38
CA GLY A 211 15.09 7.60 14.06
C GLY A 211 15.92 8.41 13.05
N VAL A 212 17.22 8.20 13.10
CA VAL A 212 18.19 8.80 12.16
C VAL A 212 19.20 7.72 11.81
N GLU A 213 19.25 7.32 10.55
CA GLU A 213 20.15 6.30 10.03
C GLU A 213 21.08 6.90 8.97
N ARG A 214 22.37 6.65 9.10
CA ARG A 214 23.40 7.18 8.18
C ARG A 214 23.87 6.11 7.21
N ALA A 215 23.83 6.43 5.92
CA ALA A 215 24.33 5.60 4.84
C ALA A 215 25.28 6.43 3.93
N GLY A 216 26.54 6.49 4.29
CA GLY A 216 27.53 7.31 3.57
C GLY A 216 27.24 8.82 3.66
N ALA A 217 27.09 9.48 2.51
CA ALA A 217 26.78 10.91 2.43
C ALA A 217 25.29 11.24 2.65
N LEU A 218 24.43 10.22 2.66
CA LEU A 218 23.00 10.36 2.85
C LEU A 218 22.58 9.89 4.23
N VAL A 219 21.51 10.48 4.71
CA VAL A 219 20.92 10.17 6.01
C VAL A 219 19.41 9.98 5.81
N THR A 220 18.90 8.87 6.30
CA THR A 220 17.46 8.63 6.37
C THR A 220 16.95 9.07 7.74
N VAL A 221 15.97 9.95 7.74
CA VAL A 221 15.28 10.43 8.93
C VAL A 221 13.89 9.84 8.93
N ALA A 222 13.53 9.11 9.99
CA ALA A 222 12.20 8.57 10.21
C ALA A 222 11.42 9.52 11.12
N LEU A 223 10.18 9.84 10.72
CA LEU A 223 9.30 10.78 11.42
C LEU A 223 7.91 10.17 11.64
N ASP A 224 7.46 10.12 12.88
CA ASP A 224 6.06 9.79 13.19
C ASP A 224 5.17 11.01 12.86
N VAL A 225 4.28 10.83 11.91
CA VAL A 225 3.31 11.84 11.45
C VAL A 225 1.93 11.67 12.11
N GLY A 226 1.88 10.86 13.17
CA GLY A 226 0.69 10.59 13.96
C GLY A 226 -0.05 9.32 13.55
N GLY A 227 -0.79 8.75 14.51
CA GLY A 227 -1.53 7.50 14.28
C GLY A 227 -0.64 6.27 14.08
N GLY A 228 0.62 6.30 14.54
CA GLY A 228 1.59 5.22 14.35
C GLY A 228 2.12 5.11 12.92
N GLN A 229 1.97 6.16 12.11
CA GLN A 229 2.42 6.19 10.73
C GLN A 229 3.77 6.91 10.62
N VAL A 230 4.71 6.27 9.95
CA VAL A 230 6.07 6.79 9.80
C VAL A 230 6.28 7.27 8.37
N LEU A 231 6.75 8.52 8.25
CA LEU A 231 7.25 9.11 7.02
C LEU A 231 8.78 9.09 7.05
N THR A 232 9.41 8.72 5.96
CA THR A 232 10.88 8.76 5.83
C THR A 232 11.31 9.90 4.92
N SER A 233 12.43 10.53 5.26
CA SER A 233 13.08 11.55 4.44
C SER A 233 14.55 11.23 4.25
N THR A 234 15.05 11.30 3.03
CA THR A 234 16.46 11.18 2.74
C THR A 234 17.07 12.56 2.55
N VAL A 235 18.02 12.90 3.40
CA VAL A 235 18.73 14.19 3.39
C VAL A 235 20.23 13.96 3.33
N THR A 236 21.00 15.00 2.99
CA THR A 236 22.46 14.97 3.09
C THR A 236 22.92 15.14 4.54
N THR A 237 24.11 14.63 4.85
CA THR A 237 24.74 14.85 6.17
C THR A 237 24.89 16.35 6.49
N ALA A 238 25.17 17.19 5.49
CA ALA A 238 25.25 18.64 5.65
C ALA A 238 23.90 19.23 6.08
N ALA A 239 22.80 18.88 5.39
CA ALA A 239 21.45 19.33 5.73
C ALA A 239 21.02 18.86 7.13
N LEU A 240 21.35 17.62 7.52
CA LEU A 240 21.09 17.11 8.86
C LEU A 240 21.75 17.99 9.94
N THR A 241 23.01 18.38 9.71
CA THR A 241 23.79 19.21 10.64
C THR A 241 23.24 20.62 10.71
N GLU A 242 22.93 21.24 9.57
CA GLU A 242 22.35 22.58 9.46
C GLU A 242 21.00 22.69 10.17
N LEU A 243 20.14 21.68 9.99
CA LEU A 243 18.83 21.60 10.65
C LEU A 243 18.92 21.20 12.12
N GLY A 244 20.08 20.72 12.58
CA GLY A 244 20.29 20.26 13.95
C GLY A 244 19.36 19.11 14.34
N VAL A 245 19.06 18.20 13.41
CA VAL A 245 18.05 17.14 13.59
C VAL A 245 18.43 16.20 14.74
N ARG A 246 17.49 15.99 15.65
CA ARG A 246 17.61 15.09 16.81
C ARG A 246 16.36 14.24 16.98
N VAL A 247 16.54 13.04 17.50
CA VAL A 247 15.40 12.18 17.89
C VAL A 247 14.52 12.91 18.92
N GLY A 248 13.21 12.86 18.74
CA GLY A 248 12.22 13.57 19.55
C GLY A 248 11.87 14.98 19.07
N GLN A 249 12.65 15.56 18.15
CA GLN A 249 12.39 16.88 17.59
C GLN A 249 11.19 16.85 16.64
N GLU A 250 10.39 17.91 16.62
CA GLU A 250 9.34 18.11 15.62
C GLU A 250 9.87 18.90 14.43
N LEU A 251 9.56 18.40 13.24
CA LEU A 251 9.91 19.01 11.95
C LEU A 251 8.68 19.11 11.05
N CYS A 252 8.70 20.10 10.18
CA CYS A 252 7.71 20.23 9.10
C CYS A 252 8.22 19.44 7.88
N CYS A 253 7.47 18.43 7.47
CA CYS A 253 7.69 17.61 6.29
C CYS A 253 6.92 18.20 5.11
N VAL A 254 7.63 18.72 4.13
CA VAL A 254 7.05 19.36 2.94
C VAL A 254 7.24 18.46 1.73
N ILE A 255 6.14 18.14 1.02
CA ILE A 255 6.14 17.17 -0.07
C ILE A 255 5.42 17.75 -1.27
N LYS A 256 6.02 17.62 -2.47
CA LYS A 256 5.35 17.99 -3.73
C LYS A 256 4.27 16.97 -4.06
N ALA A 257 3.06 17.43 -4.34
CA ALA A 257 1.94 16.54 -4.69
C ALA A 257 2.22 15.64 -5.90
N VAL A 258 2.98 16.12 -6.88
CA VAL A 258 3.36 15.35 -8.08
C VAL A 258 4.24 14.12 -7.78
N GLN A 259 4.88 14.07 -6.62
CA GLN A 259 5.72 12.94 -6.19
C GLN A 259 4.95 11.93 -5.34
N VAL A 260 3.75 12.29 -4.88
CA VAL A 260 2.89 11.42 -4.08
C VAL A 260 1.94 10.67 -5.01
N ARG A 261 1.85 9.35 -4.86
CA ARG A 261 0.87 8.52 -5.55
C ARG A 261 -0.21 8.11 -4.55
N ILE A 262 -1.48 8.32 -4.91
CA ILE A 262 -2.63 7.97 -4.09
C ILE A 262 -3.40 6.85 -4.77
N LEU A 263 -3.74 5.81 -3.99
CA LEU A 263 -4.49 4.65 -4.46
C LEU A 263 -5.66 4.35 -3.51
N ALA A 264 -6.74 3.81 -4.07
CA ALA A 264 -7.86 3.28 -3.29
C ALA A 264 -7.48 1.89 -2.74
N ARG A 265 -7.95 1.60 -1.53
CA ARG A 265 -7.88 0.28 -0.94
C ARG A 265 -9.29 -0.33 -0.87
N PRO A 266 -9.44 -1.66 -0.99
CA PRO A 266 -10.70 -2.31 -0.67
C PRO A 266 -11.05 -2.04 0.80
N ALA A 267 -12.34 -1.87 1.10
CA ALA A 267 -12.79 -1.78 2.49
C ALA A 267 -12.52 -3.14 3.17
N ALA A 268 -11.84 -3.11 4.33
CA ALA A 268 -11.61 -4.33 5.10
C ALA A 268 -12.97 -4.95 5.49
N SER A 269 -13.18 -6.21 5.16
CA SER A 269 -14.32 -6.96 5.66
C SER A 269 -14.14 -7.16 7.17
N ARG A 270 -15.07 -6.63 7.99
CA ARG A 270 -14.99 -6.68 9.46
C ARG A 270 -14.87 -8.10 10.04
N GLU A 271 -15.25 -9.12 9.30
CA GLU A 271 -15.14 -10.52 9.74
C GLU A 271 -13.73 -11.12 9.68
N GLY A 272 -12.82 -10.56 8.86
CA GLY A 272 -11.44 -11.05 8.75
C GLY A 272 -10.57 -10.66 9.96
N ALA A 273 -10.76 -9.46 10.49
CA ALA A 273 -9.93 -8.92 11.58
C ALA A 273 -10.07 -9.70 12.90
N ASP A 274 -11.27 -10.22 13.21
CA ASP A 274 -11.50 -10.99 14.45
C ASP A 274 -10.97 -12.43 14.33
N ARG A 275 -10.92 -13.00 13.15
CA ARG A 275 -10.40 -14.37 12.93
C ARG A 275 -8.87 -14.44 13.01
N VAL A 276 -8.16 -13.42 12.56
CA VAL A 276 -6.70 -13.37 12.65
C VAL A 276 -6.23 -13.15 14.09
N ARG A 277 -6.97 -12.37 14.90
CA ARG A 277 -6.70 -12.23 16.34
C ARG A 277 -6.88 -13.54 17.10
N ALA A 278 -7.81 -14.39 16.70
CA ALA A 278 -8.03 -15.72 17.28
C ALA A 278 -6.93 -16.72 16.87
N ALA A 279 -6.33 -16.58 15.68
CA ALA A 279 -5.24 -17.43 15.21
C ALA A 279 -3.86 -17.02 15.76
N GLY A 280 -3.71 -15.80 16.29
CA GLY A 280 -2.44 -15.27 16.83
C GLY A 280 -1.99 -15.88 18.16
N SER A 281 -2.71 -16.86 18.74
CA SER A 281 -2.32 -17.58 19.95
C SER A 281 -1.62 -18.91 19.68
N PHE A 282 -1.07 -19.12 18.49
CA PHE A 282 -0.20 -20.27 18.26
C PHE A 282 1.12 -20.09 19.01
N ARG A 283 1.16 -20.61 20.25
CA ARG A 283 2.41 -20.87 20.98
C ARG A 283 3.01 -22.14 20.37
N PRO A 284 4.24 -22.12 19.84
CA PRO A 284 4.93 -23.37 19.55
C PRO A 284 5.15 -24.13 20.87
N ASP A 285 4.63 -25.34 20.95
CA ASP A 285 4.87 -26.25 22.06
C ASP A 285 6.38 -26.48 22.21
N ALA A 286 6.97 -25.84 23.23
CA ALA A 286 8.25 -26.20 23.75
C ALA A 286 8.06 -27.41 24.68
N ASN A 287 7.97 -28.62 24.15
CA ASN A 287 8.32 -29.80 24.91
C ASN A 287 8.29 -31.08 24.05
N ARG A 288 9.43 -31.49 23.53
CA ARG A 288 9.79 -32.87 23.24
C ARG A 288 11.31 -33.05 23.39
N GLU A 289 11.81 -32.85 24.60
CA GLU A 289 13.01 -33.49 25.07
C GLU A 289 12.59 -34.39 26.24
N GLY A 290 12.81 -35.67 26.13
CA GLY A 290 12.63 -36.59 27.24
C GLY A 290 12.34 -38.01 26.80
N GLY A 291 13.37 -38.85 26.78
CA GLY A 291 13.19 -40.27 26.87
C GLY A 291 13.88 -41.12 25.81
N ARG A 292 15.13 -41.42 26.04
CA ARG A 292 15.71 -42.76 25.75
C ARG A 292 16.71 -43.07 26.85
N GLU A 293 16.29 -44.01 27.68
CA GLU A 293 17.19 -45.01 28.25
C GLU A 293 17.56 -46.01 27.16
#